data_7a411007c5521cee649e329a4ca3e071
#
_entry.id   7a411007c5521cee649e329a4ca3e071
#
_cell.length_a   1.000
_cell.length_b   1.000
_cell.length_c   1.000
_cell.angle_alpha   90.00
_cell.angle_beta   90.00
_cell.angle_gamma   90.00
#
_symmetry.space_group_name_H-M   'P 1'
#
loop_
_entity.id
_entity.type
_entity.pdbx_description
1 polymer ?
#
loop_
_entity_poly.entity_id
_entity_poly.type
_entity_poly.pdbx_seq_one_letter_code
_entity_poly.pdbx_strand_id
1 'polypeptide(L)'
;MSASDEALKVNIYPTGNAFTRNPIFLSVSSSSMATYSIRMNNEEVFKGNGIGEFRVNIAEIVETGITDARILSDNTEHLLAVSGLSAEVTIHVVNEGEEEDNLSFTAWKGGISKKEFRRLRNMGTDIFSLKFLNESCNFFFTTRSNDWRITMRETELYPLCFIYPGHELKITELLTGQSLAVPGTTGSLYALNLEAVRLKFFTDYGVLANLFDVYSGDTFALRIGIEQSPTVREHYRLRFLNSYGTYEVFSLEGEAGVTPGMDEDEDAVFRRYDEITDDYYS
;
A
#
# COMPACT_ATOMS: atom_id res chain seq x y z
N MET A 1 4.30 49.40 -15.07
CA MET A 1 4.01 48.34 -14.12
C MET A 1 4.83 47.15 -14.56
N SER A 2 5.95 46.85 -13.89
CA SER A 2 6.71 45.67 -14.19
C SER A 2 5.87 44.47 -13.68
N ALA A 3 5.43 43.62 -14.62
CA ALA A 3 4.99 42.29 -14.22
C ALA A 3 6.16 41.67 -13.42
N SER A 4 5.93 41.34 -12.17
CA SER A 4 6.86 40.51 -11.44
C SER A 4 6.92 39.20 -12.20
N ASP A 5 8.08 38.88 -12.76
CA ASP A 5 8.38 37.53 -13.25
C ASP A 5 8.22 36.58 -12.07
N GLU A 6 7.01 36.07 -11.88
CA GLU A 6 6.80 34.99 -10.93
C GLU A 6 7.35 33.74 -11.58
N ALA A 7 8.51 33.28 -11.07
CA ALA A 7 9.15 32.06 -11.51
C ALA A 7 8.17 30.88 -11.40
N LEU A 8 8.30 29.91 -12.30
CA LEU A 8 7.53 28.66 -12.28
C LEU A 8 7.71 27.98 -10.90
N LYS A 9 6.59 27.71 -10.21
CA LYS A 9 6.59 26.96 -8.94
C LYS A 9 5.71 25.73 -9.11
N VAL A 10 6.26 24.58 -8.82
CA VAL A 10 5.56 23.30 -8.91
C VAL A 10 5.67 22.56 -7.59
N ASN A 11 4.56 22.05 -7.10
CA ASN A 11 4.50 21.27 -5.87
C ASN A 11 3.59 20.07 -6.04
N ILE A 12 3.91 18.99 -5.35
CA ILE A 12 3.06 17.81 -5.26
C ILE A 12 2.78 17.45 -3.81
N TYR A 13 1.58 16.98 -3.54
CA TYR A 13 1.21 16.42 -2.24
C TYR A 13 0.39 15.13 -2.44
N PRO A 14 0.71 14.01 -1.74
CA PRO A 14 1.87 13.82 -0.86
C PRO A 14 3.20 13.82 -1.63
N THR A 15 4.30 14.13 -0.93
CA THR A 15 5.66 14.07 -1.47
C THR A 15 6.28 12.69 -1.20
N GLY A 16 7.04 12.16 -2.15
CA GLY A 16 7.80 10.92 -2.00
C GLY A 16 6.97 9.65 -2.23
N ASN A 17 5.93 9.40 -1.45
CA ASN A 17 5.06 8.23 -1.60
C ASN A 17 3.59 8.61 -1.48
N ALA A 18 2.75 8.08 -2.36
CA ALA A 18 1.31 8.40 -2.41
C ALA A 18 0.47 7.18 -2.73
N PHE A 19 -0.66 6.98 -2.02
CA PHE A 19 -1.68 6.02 -2.41
C PHE A 19 -2.61 6.59 -3.48
N THR A 20 -2.93 5.80 -4.51
CA THR A 20 -3.76 6.23 -5.66
C THR A 20 -5.25 6.40 -5.35
N ARG A 21 -5.76 5.77 -4.29
CA ARG A 21 -7.14 5.99 -3.82
C ARG A 21 -7.31 7.19 -2.89
N ASN A 22 -6.22 7.89 -2.63
CA ASN A 22 -6.25 9.19 -1.97
C ASN A 22 -5.88 10.27 -2.98
N PRO A 23 -6.32 11.52 -2.79
CA PRO A 23 -5.96 12.61 -3.68
C PRO A 23 -4.45 12.81 -3.79
N ILE A 24 -3.96 12.98 -5.02
CA ILE A 24 -2.58 13.34 -5.32
C ILE A 24 -2.64 14.68 -6.05
N PHE A 25 -2.26 15.74 -5.36
CA PHE A 25 -2.43 17.10 -5.87
C PHE A 25 -1.15 17.64 -6.48
N LEU A 26 -1.19 17.91 -7.78
CA LEU A 26 -0.22 18.73 -8.46
C LEU A 26 -0.70 20.20 -8.38
N SER A 27 0.14 21.08 -7.86
CA SER A 27 -0.10 22.52 -7.80
C SER A 27 0.98 23.24 -8.59
N VAL A 28 0.56 24.06 -9.54
CA VAL A 28 1.43 24.84 -10.44
C VAL A 28 1.08 26.30 -10.32
N SER A 29 2.09 27.17 -10.21
CA SER A 29 1.96 28.63 -10.31
C SER A 29 2.92 29.12 -11.38
N SER A 30 2.41 29.81 -12.40
CA SER A 30 3.17 30.32 -13.53
C SER A 30 2.57 31.62 -14.04
N SER A 31 3.39 32.57 -14.46
CA SER A 31 2.94 33.83 -15.10
C SER A 31 2.42 33.64 -16.52
N SER A 32 2.72 32.51 -17.15
CA SER A 32 2.29 32.13 -18.51
C SER A 32 1.64 30.76 -18.52
N MET A 33 1.18 30.31 -19.68
CA MET A 33 0.65 28.96 -19.83
C MET A 33 1.73 27.94 -19.49
N ALA A 34 1.40 27.01 -18.57
CA ALA A 34 2.25 25.89 -18.22
C ALA A 34 1.66 24.57 -18.74
N THR A 35 2.50 23.76 -19.36
CA THR A 35 2.17 22.40 -19.80
C THR A 35 2.82 21.42 -18.84
N TYR A 36 2.06 20.40 -18.42
CA TYR A 36 2.60 19.32 -17.61
C TYR A 36 2.39 17.96 -18.28
N SER A 37 3.37 17.10 -18.18
CA SER A 37 3.29 15.70 -18.61
C SER A 37 3.56 14.76 -17.43
N ILE A 38 2.78 13.68 -17.37
CA ILE A 38 2.90 12.64 -16.35
C ILE A 38 3.47 11.40 -17.03
N ARG A 39 4.57 10.89 -16.50
CA ARG A 39 5.19 9.64 -16.95
C ARG A 39 5.16 8.61 -15.84
N MET A 40 4.90 7.37 -16.23
CA MET A 40 4.95 6.21 -15.33
C MET A 40 5.92 5.19 -15.94
N ASN A 41 6.91 4.76 -15.16
CA ASN A 41 7.94 3.84 -15.64
C ASN A 41 8.58 4.29 -16.98
N ASN A 42 8.81 5.61 -17.12
CA ASN A 42 9.33 6.30 -18.30
C ASN A 42 8.39 6.42 -19.51
N GLU A 43 7.17 5.93 -19.45
CA GLU A 43 6.16 6.12 -20.51
C GLU A 43 5.24 7.30 -20.18
N GLU A 44 4.99 8.20 -21.16
CA GLU A 44 4.06 9.31 -20.98
C GLU A 44 2.62 8.77 -20.99
N VAL A 45 1.91 8.97 -19.88
CA VAL A 45 0.53 8.50 -19.70
C VAL A 45 -0.50 9.62 -19.80
N PHE A 46 -0.07 10.85 -19.58
CA PHE A 46 -0.96 12.03 -19.64
C PHE A 46 -0.20 13.30 -19.93
N LYS A 47 -0.88 14.25 -20.61
CA LYS A 47 -0.43 15.62 -20.83
C LYS A 47 -1.58 16.60 -20.64
N GLY A 48 -1.34 17.68 -19.91
CA GLY A 48 -2.31 18.73 -19.68
C GLY A 48 -1.67 20.12 -19.66
N ASN A 49 -2.48 21.15 -19.58
CA ASN A 49 -2.00 22.53 -19.47
C ASN A 49 -2.90 23.36 -18.55
N GLY A 50 -2.39 24.52 -18.13
CA GLY A 50 -3.13 25.48 -17.34
C GLY A 50 -2.45 26.85 -17.38
N ILE A 51 -3.16 27.89 -16.95
CA ILE A 51 -2.67 29.27 -16.91
C ILE A 51 -2.79 29.80 -15.50
N GLY A 52 -1.78 30.51 -15.03
CA GLY A 52 -1.75 31.10 -13.71
C GLY A 52 -1.52 30.06 -12.62
N GLU A 53 -2.26 30.21 -11.52
CA GLU A 53 -2.26 29.24 -10.43
C GLU A 53 -3.36 28.21 -10.62
N PHE A 54 -2.99 26.94 -10.71
CA PHE A 54 -3.95 25.85 -10.82
C PHE A 54 -3.53 24.64 -10.01
N ARG A 55 -4.51 23.81 -9.66
CA ARG A 55 -4.35 22.57 -8.93
C ARG A 55 -5.12 21.45 -9.59
N VAL A 56 -4.48 20.29 -9.75
CA VAL A 56 -5.06 19.10 -10.39
C VAL A 56 -4.89 17.91 -9.47
N ASN A 57 -5.94 17.10 -9.31
CA ASN A 57 -5.84 15.79 -8.71
C ASN A 57 -5.48 14.77 -9.80
N ILE A 58 -4.31 14.17 -9.70
CA ILE A 58 -3.77 13.22 -10.68
C ILE A 58 -3.91 11.76 -10.27
N ALA A 59 -4.56 11.48 -9.14
CA ALA A 59 -4.64 10.14 -8.55
C ALA A 59 -5.24 9.10 -9.51
N GLU A 60 -6.36 9.42 -10.18
CA GLU A 60 -7.02 8.52 -11.13
C GLU A 60 -6.14 8.23 -12.36
N ILE A 61 -5.42 9.24 -12.86
CA ILE A 61 -4.49 9.08 -13.98
C ILE A 61 -3.40 8.08 -13.61
N VAL A 62 -2.81 8.26 -12.41
CA VAL A 62 -1.74 7.41 -11.92
C VAL A 62 -2.23 6.00 -11.60
N GLU A 63 -3.46 5.82 -11.11
CA GLU A 63 -4.02 4.50 -10.79
C GLU A 63 -4.12 3.59 -12.02
N THR A 64 -4.32 4.15 -13.22
CA THR A 64 -4.43 3.35 -14.45
C THR A 64 -3.17 2.56 -14.80
N GLY A 65 -1.99 3.02 -14.36
CA GLY A 65 -0.71 2.37 -14.62
C GLY A 65 -0.25 1.40 -13.52
N ILE A 66 -1.05 1.23 -12.45
CA ILE A 66 -0.71 0.35 -11.32
C ILE A 66 -1.65 -0.85 -11.29
N THR A 67 -1.10 -2.04 -11.14
CA THR A 67 -1.87 -3.29 -11.10
C THR A 67 -2.04 -3.80 -9.66
N ASP A 68 -2.69 -4.94 -9.48
CA ASP A 68 -2.72 -5.64 -8.20
C ASP A 68 -1.35 -6.25 -7.87
N ALA A 69 -1.07 -6.40 -6.58
CA ALA A 69 0.14 -7.07 -6.12
C ALA A 69 0.26 -8.49 -6.73
N ARG A 70 1.39 -8.76 -7.35
CA ARG A 70 1.73 -10.05 -7.94
C ARG A 70 2.98 -10.60 -7.28
N ILE A 71 2.90 -11.82 -6.80
CA ILE A 71 4.04 -12.55 -6.24
C ILE A 71 4.78 -13.22 -7.40
N LEU A 72 6.08 -12.94 -7.51
CA LEU A 72 6.92 -13.33 -8.65
C LEU A 72 7.78 -14.58 -8.39
N SER A 73 7.83 -15.07 -7.16
CA SER A 73 8.75 -16.14 -6.76
C SER A 73 8.03 -17.44 -6.37
N ASP A 74 8.80 -18.51 -6.29
CA ASP A 74 8.35 -19.84 -5.87
C ASP A 74 7.89 -19.80 -4.39
N ASN A 75 6.84 -20.56 -4.08
CA ASN A 75 6.24 -20.62 -2.76
C ASN A 75 7.11 -21.24 -1.65
N THR A 76 8.34 -21.62 -1.97
CA THR A 76 9.30 -22.19 -1.01
C THR A 76 10.20 -21.17 -0.31
N GLU A 77 10.28 -19.95 -0.83
CA GLU A 77 11.11 -18.90 -0.26
C GLU A 77 10.42 -18.18 0.90
N HIS A 78 11.22 -17.69 1.87
CA HIS A 78 10.72 -16.93 3.03
C HIS A 78 10.27 -15.52 2.63
N LEU A 79 10.99 -14.91 1.66
CA LEU A 79 10.63 -13.63 1.03
C LEU A 79 10.26 -13.87 -0.42
N LEU A 80 9.06 -13.48 -0.76
CA LEU A 80 8.53 -13.53 -2.12
C LEU A 80 8.60 -12.13 -2.72
N ALA A 81 9.29 -11.97 -3.84
CA ALA A 81 9.32 -10.69 -4.54
C ALA A 81 7.91 -10.32 -5.03
N VAL A 82 7.53 -9.06 -4.86
CA VAL A 82 6.20 -8.55 -5.25
C VAL A 82 6.36 -7.47 -6.29
N SER A 83 5.51 -7.49 -7.31
CA SER A 83 5.43 -6.44 -8.33
C SER A 83 4.00 -5.94 -8.52
N GLY A 84 3.85 -4.88 -9.30
CA GLY A 84 2.56 -4.35 -9.72
C GLY A 84 1.92 -3.38 -8.74
N LEU A 85 2.22 -3.47 -7.44
CA LEU A 85 1.60 -2.65 -6.40
C LEU A 85 2.03 -1.17 -6.44
N SER A 86 3.15 -0.85 -7.07
CA SER A 86 3.69 0.51 -7.15
C SER A 86 4.28 0.81 -8.52
N ALA A 87 4.37 2.12 -8.82
CA ALA A 87 5.06 2.63 -10.00
C ALA A 87 5.77 3.93 -9.66
N GLU A 88 6.92 4.16 -10.31
CA GLU A 88 7.57 5.46 -10.29
C GLU A 88 6.83 6.43 -11.21
N VAL A 89 6.51 7.60 -10.69
CA VAL A 89 5.82 8.67 -11.40
C VAL A 89 6.74 9.86 -11.49
N THR A 90 6.93 10.37 -12.70
CA THR A 90 7.65 11.62 -12.96
C THR A 90 6.70 12.62 -13.59
N ILE A 91 6.67 13.84 -13.08
CA ILE A 91 5.91 14.95 -13.63
C ILE A 91 6.90 15.97 -14.14
N HIS A 92 6.80 16.29 -15.42
CA HIS A 92 7.57 17.34 -16.05
C HIS A 92 6.66 18.51 -16.38
N VAL A 93 7.00 19.70 -15.92
CA VAL A 93 6.22 20.94 -16.14
C VAL A 93 7.11 21.97 -16.85
N VAL A 94 6.57 22.55 -17.92
CA VAL A 94 7.26 23.58 -18.71
C VAL A 94 6.30 24.74 -18.93
N ASN A 95 6.76 25.99 -18.76
CA ASN A 95 6.00 27.17 -19.11
C ASN A 95 6.41 27.76 -20.49
N GLU A 96 5.66 28.71 -21.01
CA GLU A 96 5.98 29.38 -22.29
C GLU A 96 7.30 30.19 -22.24
N GLY A 97 7.82 30.48 -21.06
CA GLY A 97 9.13 31.11 -20.86
C GLY A 97 10.31 30.12 -20.85
N GLU A 98 10.07 28.85 -21.21
CA GLU A 98 11.04 27.74 -21.19
C GLU A 98 11.61 27.43 -19.79
N GLU A 99 10.99 27.93 -18.72
CA GLU A 99 11.29 27.43 -17.37
C GLU A 99 10.67 26.05 -17.21
N GLU A 100 11.45 25.13 -16.63
CA GLU A 100 11.02 23.76 -16.41
C GLU A 100 11.28 23.28 -14.98
N ASP A 101 10.43 22.39 -14.51
CA ASP A 101 10.59 21.72 -13.22
C ASP A 101 10.18 20.25 -13.35
N ASN A 102 10.86 19.40 -12.56
CA ASN A 102 10.66 17.96 -12.56
C ASN A 102 10.41 17.48 -11.14
N LEU A 103 9.30 16.79 -10.95
CA LEU A 103 8.94 16.15 -9.69
C LEU A 103 8.88 14.63 -9.87
N SER A 104 9.28 13.89 -8.86
CA SER A 104 9.14 12.43 -8.85
C SER A 104 8.61 11.94 -7.51
N PHE A 105 7.81 10.86 -7.57
CA PHE A 105 7.30 10.17 -6.39
C PHE A 105 6.96 8.73 -6.75
N THR A 106 6.80 7.88 -5.74
CA THR A 106 6.31 6.52 -5.92
C THR A 106 4.81 6.46 -5.60
N ALA A 107 4.03 6.06 -6.58
CA ALA A 107 2.61 5.81 -6.41
C ALA A 107 2.36 4.35 -6.03
N TRP A 108 1.45 4.12 -5.09
CA TRP A 108 1.09 2.82 -4.55
C TRP A 108 -0.40 2.58 -4.71
N LYS A 109 -0.79 1.38 -5.13
CA LYS A 109 -2.20 1.01 -5.15
C LYS A 109 -2.76 0.96 -3.73
N GLY A 110 -3.97 1.48 -3.56
CA GLY A 110 -4.63 1.50 -2.26
C GLY A 110 -4.83 2.90 -1.72
N GLY A 111 -5.22 2.96 -0.45
CA GLY A 111 -5.53 4.21 0.22
C GLY A 111 -5.77 4.06 1.71
N ILE A 112 -5.89 5.18 2.38
CA ILE A 112 -6.30 5.32 3.77
C ILE A 112 -7.64 6.05 3.83
N SER A 113 -8.31 5.98 4.99
CA SER A 113 -9.56 6.69 5.18
C SER A 113 -9.41 8.20 4.94
N LYS A 114 -10.46 8.85 4.43
CA LYS A 114 -10.50 10.29 4.22
C LYS A 114 -10.15 11.08 5.48
N LYS A 115 -10.63 10.61 6.64
CA LYS A 115 -10.32 11.23 7.95
C LYS A 115 -8.83 11.18 8.24
N GLU A 116 -8.19 10.03 8.03
CA GLU A 116 -6.78 9.85 8.28
C GLU A 116 -5.93 10.64 7.28
N PHE A 117 -6.29 10.64 5.99
CA PHE A 117 -5.63 11.44 4.98
C PHE A 117 -5.64 12.94 5.32
N ARG A 118 -6.79 13.49 5.73
CA ARG A 118 -6.90 14.89 6.17
C ARG A 118 -6.05 15.17 7.41
N ARG A 119 -6.05 14.25 8.38
CA ARG A 119 -5.23 14.38 9.59
C ARG A 119 -3.74 14.48 9.23
N LEU A 120 -3.24 13.57 8.40
CA LEU A 120 -1.85 13.53 7.97
C LEU A 120 -1.45 14.76 7.17
N ARG A 121 -2.32 15.19 6.25
CA ARG A 121 -2.09 16.42 5.48
C ARG A 121 -1.97 17.66 6.38
N ASN A 122 -2.82 17.79 7.39
CA ASN A 122 -2.75 18.90 8.34
C ASN A 122 -1.50 18.84 9.21
N MET A 123 -0.92 17.66 9.42
CA MET A 123 0.35 17.48 10.13
C MET A 123 1.58 17.66 9.23
N GLY A 124 1.40 17.85 7.91
CA GLY A 124 2.50 17.97 6.96
C GLY A 124 3.29 16.67 6.77
N THR A 125 2.66 15.51 6.99
CA THR A 125 3.30 14.19 6.87
C THR A 125 2.43 13.24 6.04
N ASP A 126 2.94 12.03 5.76
CA ASP A 126 2.26 10.99 5.00
C ASP A 126 2.27 9.65 5.76
N ILE A 127 1.46 8.70 5.30
CA ILE A 127 1.32 7.39 5.94
C ILE A 127 2.56 6.52 5.76
N PHE A 128 3.33 6.70 4.68
CA PHE A 128 4.54 5.91 4.45
C PHE A 128 5.61 6.24 5.46
N SER A 129 5.87 7.54 5.68
CA SER A 129 6.82 8.02 6.70
C SER A 129 6.41 7.61 8.12
N LEU A 130 5.10 7.55 8.41
CA LEU A 130 4.62 7.21 9.76
C LEU A 130 4.53 5.70 10.01
N LYS A 131 4.29 4.89 8.95
CA LYS A 131 4.04 3.45 9.12
C LYS A 131 4.94 2.59 8.24
N PHE A 132 4.77 2.65 6.91
CA PHE A 132 5.33 1.62 6.02
C PHE A 132 6.84 1.70 5.81
N LEU A 133 7.43 2.87 6.02
CA LEU A 133 8.88 3.10 6.00
C LEU A 133 9.46 3.33 7.42
N ASN A 134 8.64 3.18 8.45
CA ASN A 134 9.06 3.36 9.84
C ASN A 134 9.28 2.00 10.50
N GLU A 135 10.53 1.65 10.71
CA GLU A 135 10.94 0.38 11.32
C GLU A 135 10.48 0.21 12.77
N SER A 136 10.16 1.33 13.46
CA SER A 136 9.61 1.33 14.81
C SER A 136 8.10 1.11 14.84
N CYS A 137 7.49 0.75 13.71
CA CYS A 137 6.06 0.51 13.57
C CYS A 137 5.79 -0.84 12.91
N ASN A 138 4.53 -1.28 12.95
CA ASN A 138 4.07 -2.35 12.09
C ASN A 138 4.02 -1.86 10.64
N PHE A 139 5.08 -2.10 9.88
CA PHE A 139 5.27 -1.66 8.50
C PHE A 139 4.64 -2.59 7.45
N PHE A 140 3.92 -3.63 7.84
CA PHE A 140 3.24 -4.53 6.91
C PHE A 140 1.97 -3.87 6.33
N PHE A 141 1.71 -4.15 5.05
CA PHE A 141 0.51 -3.71 4.32
C PHE A 141 -0.70 -4.58 4.68
N THR A 142 -1.04 -4.65 5.96
CA THR A 142 -2.17 -5.42 6.47
C THR A 142 -3.17 -4.56 7.22
N THR A 143 -4.46 -4.87 7.05
CA THR A 143 -5.58 -4.25 7.78
C THR A 143 -6.04 -5.10 8.95
N ARG A 144 -5.54 -6.34 9.08
CA ARG A 144 -5.91 -7.28 10.13
C ARG A 144 -5.08 -7.15 11.42
N SER A 145 -4.09 -6.29 11.46
CA SER A 145 -3.30 -6.08 12.68
C SER A 145 -4.06 -5.20 13.66
N ASN A 146 -4.10 -5.65 14.91
CA ASN A 146 -4.44 -4.79 16.03
C ASN A 146 -3.12 -4.28 16.63
N ASP A 147 -2.76 -3.04 16.28
CA ASP A 147 -1.49 -2.38 16.61
C ASP A 147 -0.26 -3.22 16.23
N TRP A 148 0.25 -4.00 17.17
CA TRP A 148 1.49 -4.77 17.08
C TRP A 148 1.27 -6.27 16.94
N ARG A 149 0.02 -6.71 16.75
CA ARG A 149 -0.31 -8.14 16.68
C ARG A 149 -1.25 -8.43 15.52
N ILE A 150 -0.99 -9.53 14.83
CA ILE A 150 -1.91 -10.17 13.90
C ILE A 150 -2.14 -11.61 14.36
N THR A 151 -3.38 -12.06 14.31
CA THR A 151 -3.75 -13.46 14.55
C THR A 151 -4.43 -14.01 13.31
N MET A 152 -3.98 -15.17 12.86
CA MET A 152 -4.50 -15.88 11.69
C MET A 152 -4.73 -17.34 12.05
N ARG A 153 -5.66 -18.00 11.39
CA ARG A 153 -5.78 -19.45 11.44
C ARG A 153 -4.86 -20.10 10.41
N GLU A 154 -4.53 -21.36 10.59
CA GLU A 154 -3.71 -22.10 9.62
C GLU A 154 -4.31 -22.08 8.21
N THR A 155 -5.65 -22.11 8.10
CA THR A 155 -6.36 -22.02 6.82
C THR A 155 -6.37 -20.62 6.22
N GLU A 156 -5.97 -19.60 6.97
CA GLU A 156 -5.96 -18.19 6.55
C GLU A 156 -4.56 -17.67 6.21
N LEU A 157 -3.53 -18.52 6.25
CA LEU A 157 -2.17 -18.06 5.97
C LEU A 157 -2.09 -17.45 4.58
N TYR A 158 -1.53 -16.26 4.50
CA TYR A 158 -1.24 -15.53 3.28
C TYR A 158 0.04 -14.73 3.44
N PRO A 159 0.77 -14.45 2.36
CA PRO A 159 1.99 -13.66 2.41
C PRO A 159 1.72 -12.22 2.85
N LEU A 160 2.46 -11.72 3.84
CA LEU A 160 2.35 -10.36 4.36
C LEU A 160 3.27 -9.42 3.60
N CYS A 161 2.72 -8.54 2.78
CA CYS A 161 3.49 -7.58 1.99
C CYS A 161 4.08 -6.46 2.85
N PHE A 162 5.29 -6.02 2.51
CA PHE A 162 5.99 -4.91 3.16
C PHE A 162 7.13 -4.38 2.27
N ILE A 163 7.55 -3.14 2.53
CA ILE A 163 8.78 -2.58 1.97
C ILE A 163 9.93 -3.01 2.88
N TYR A 164 10.96 -3.64 2.32
CA TYR A 164 12.06 -4.15 3.12
C TYR A 164 12.81 -3.01 3.82
N PRO A 165 12.95 -3.08 5.15
CA PRO A 165 13.55 -2.00 5.96
C PRO A 165 15.05 -1.85 5.72
N GLY A 166 15.66 -0.86 6.36
CA GLY A 166 17.11 -0.61 6.31
C GLY A 166 17.94 -1.66 7.04
N HIS A 167 17.32 -2.40 7.97
CA HIS A 167 17.98 -3.45 8.75
C HIS A 167 17.45 -4.83 8.37
N GLU A 168 18.27 -5.86 8.64
CA GLU A 168 17.88 -7.23 8.37
C GLU A 168 16.65 -7.64 9.21
N LEU A 169 15.71 -8.34 8.57
CA LEU A 169 14.58 -8.94 9.29
C LEU A 169 15.01 -10.17 10.05
N LYS A 170 14.59 -10.22 11.32
CA LYS A 170 14.75 -11.36 12.19
C LYS A 170 13.38 -11.83 12.68
N ILE A 171 13.09 -13.12 12.51
CA ILE A 171 11.86 -13.75 13.00
C ILE A 171 12.23 -14.66 14.15
N THR A 172 11.65 -14.43 15.32
CA THR A 172 11.92 -15.21 16.53
C THR A 172 10.69 -15.99 16.93
N GLU A 173 10.81 -17.30 17.02
CA GLU A 173 9.78 -18.16 17.59
C GLU A 173 9.82 -18.06 19.12
N LEU A 174 8.67 -17.75 19.75
CA LEU A 174 8.65 -17.30 21.15
C LEU A 174 8.73 -18.42 22.17
N LEU A 175 8.32 -19.65 21.84
CA LEU A 175 8.36 -20.77 22.81
C LEU A 175 9.77 -21.30 23.01
N THR A 176 10.56 -21.35 21.94
CA THR A 176 11.93 -21.89 21.97
C THR A 176 13.00 -20.81 21.94
N GLY A 177 12.66 -19.59 21.57
CA GLY A 177 13.60 -18.49 21.39
C GLY A 177 14.49 -18.62 20.14
N GLN A 178 14.22 -19.59 19.26
CA GLN A 178 14.97 -19.76 18.02
C GLN A 178 14.67 -18.63 17.05
N SER A 179 15.67 -18.20 16.29
CA SER A 179 15.54 -17.07 15.37
C SER A 179 15.99 -17.46 13.97
N LEU A 180 15.31 -16.87 12.98
CA LEU A 180 15.60 -16.96 11.56
C LEU A 180 15.91 -15.57 11.04
N ALA A 181 17.09 -15.36 10.43
CA ALA A 181 17.39 -14.16 9.66
C ALA A 181 16.81 -14.29 8.26
N VAL A 182 16.19 -13.21 7.79
CA VAL A 182 15.51 -13.17 6.49
C VAL A 182 16.07 -12.00 5.69
N PRO A 183 17.18 -12.20 4.95
CA PRO A 183 17.85 -11.14 4.21
C PRO A 183 17.03 -10.70 2.99
N GLY A 184 17.06 -9.40 2.70
CA GLY A 184 16.40 -8.80 1.54
C GLY A 184 17.11 -7.52 1.09
N THR A 185 16.60 -6.88 0.05
CA THR A 185 17.12 -5.62 -0.47
C THR A 185 16.30 -4.46 0.07
N THR A 186 16.94 -3.54 0.77
CA THR A 186 16.32 -2.33 1.33
C THR A 186 15.54 -1.55 0.26
N GLY A 187 14.32 -1.14 0.62
CA GLY A 187 13.42 -0.40 -0.26
C GLY A 187 12.67 -1.26 -1.28
N SER A 188 13.03 -2.54 -1.44
CA SER A 188 12.31 -3.45 -2.32
C SER A 188 11.03 -3.98 -1.68
N LEU A 189 10.01 -4.23 -2.51
CA LEU A 189 8.73 -4.76 -2.06
C LEU A 189 8.78 -6.29 -2.00
N TYR A 190 8.51 -6.82 -0.82
CA TYR A 190 8.44 -8.26 -0.57
C TYR A 190 7.14 -8.65 0.12
N ALA A 191 6.86 -9.94 0.11
CA ALA A 191 5.86 -10.58 0.95
C ALA A 191 6.52 -11.66 1.81
N LEU A 192 6.30 -11.62 3.12
CA LEU A 192 6.76 -12.63 4.06
C LEU A 192 5.86 -13.87 3.94
N ASN A 193 6.46 -14.99 3.56
CA ASN A 193 5.79 -16.27 3.41
C ASN A 193 5.77 -17.04 4.74
N LEU A 194 4.68 -16.95 5.47
CA LEU A 194 4.56 -17.58 6.79
C LEU A 194 4.58 -19.11 6.74
N GLU A 195 4.10 -19.73 5.67
CA GLU A 195 4.16 -21.18 5.49
C GLU A 195 5.61 -21.64 5.37
N ALA A 196 6.42 -20.99 4.54
CA ALA A 196 7.84 -21.29 4.38
C ALA A 196 8.63 -21.03 5.68
N VAL A 197 8.32 -19.96 6.41
CA VAL A 197 8.90 -19.66 7.72
C VAL A 197 8.60 -20.78 8.72
N ARG A 198 7.34 -21.23 8.83
CA ARG A 198 6.96 -22.35 9.71
C ARG A 198 7.67 -23.65 9.34
N LEU A 199 7.72 -23.96 8.05
CA LEU A 199 8.41 -25.14 7.54
C LEU A 199 9.91 -25.12 7.90
N LYS A 200 10.54 -23.94 7.81
CA LYS A 200 11.96 -23.77 8.16
C LYS A 200 12.19 -24.02 9.65
N PHE A 201 11.38 -23.47 10.55
CA PHE A 201 11.46 -23.76 11.98
C PHE A 201 11.24 -25.23 12.29
N PHE A 202 10.30 -25.88 11.60
CA PHE A 202 10.07 -27.30 11.76
C PHE A 202 11.27 -28.15 11.30
N THR A 203 11.83 -27.80 10.14
CA THR A 203 12.96 -28.52 9.56
C THR A 203 14.24 -28.38 10.39
N ASP A 204 14.53 -27.17 10.85
CA ASP A 204 15.80 -26.88 11.54
C ASP A 204 15.75 -27.24 13.03
N TYR A 205 14.59 -27.08 13.66
CA TYR A 205 14.47 -27.19 15.13
C TYR A 205 13.41 -28.19 15.60
N GLY A 206 12.66 -28.80 14.69
CA GLY A 206 11.58 -29.74 15.05
C GLY A 206 10.35 -29.02 15.67
N VAL A 207 10.21 -27.72 15.51
CA VAL A 207 9.18 -26.92 16.16
C VAL A 207 8.15 -26.45 15.13
N LEU A 208 6.88 -26.83 15.33
CA LEU A 208 5.78 -26.23 14.58
C LEU A 208 5.49 -24.84 15.19
N ALA A 209 6.13 -23.82 14.62
CA ALA A 209 6.07 -22.47 15.14
C ALA A 209 4.69 -21.83 14.90
N ASN A 210 4.04 -21.41 15.99
CA ASN A 210 2.72 -20.79 15.97
C ASN A 210 2.69 -19.37 16.56
N LEU A 211 3.80 -18.90 17.13
CA LEU A 211 3.90 -17.57 17.70
C LEU A 211 5.28 -16.98 17.41
N PHE A 212 5.29 -15.93 16.59
CA PHE A 212 6.52 -15.27 16.15
C PHE A 212 6.55 -13.80 16.52
N ASP A 213 7.72 -13.30 16.83
CA ASP A 213 8.03 -11.87 16.79
C ASP A 213 8.90 -11.56 15.59
N VAL A 214 8.51 -10.53 14.84
CA VAL A 214 9.26 -9.99 13.71
C VAL A 214 9.98 -8.73 14.17
N TYR A 215 11.26 -8.65 13.87
CA TYR A 215 12.12 -7.51 14.19
C TYR A 215 12.76 -6.97 12.91
N SER A 216 12.98 -5.66 12.86
CA SER A 216 13.93 -5.00 11.95
C SER A 216 15.18 -4.66 12.77
N GLY A 217 16.30 -5.33 12.52
CA GLY A 217 17.44 -5.30 13.44
C GLY A 217 17.04 -5.72 14.86
N ASP A 218 17.17 -4.81 15.82
CA ASP A 218 16.74 -5.02 17.21
C ASP A 218 15.37 -4.39 17.53
N THR A 219 14.73 -3.76 16.56
CA THR A 219 13.45 -3.08 16.75
C THR A 219 12.29 -4.01 16.48
N PHE A 220 11.41 -4.20 17.48
CA PHE A 220 10.20 -4.99 17.33
C PHE A 220 9.20 -4.34 16.36
N ALA A 221 8.72 -5.12 15.40
CA ALA A 221 7.79 -4.66 14.38
C ALA A 221 6.39 -5.24 14.52
N LEU A 222 6.27 -6.56 14.68
CA LEU A 222 4.98 -7.24 14.67
C LEU A 222 5.04 -8.59 15.37
N ARG A 223 4.01 -8.94 16.13
CA ARG A 223 3.76 -10.29 16.62
C ARG A 223 2.72 -11.00 15.76
N ILE A 224 3.03 -12.21 15.33
CA ILE A 224 2.17 -13.05 14.51
C ILE A 224 1.81 -14.30 15.30
N GLY A 225 0.51 -14.48 15.57
CA GLY A 225 -0.04 -15.69 16.15
C GLY A 225 -0.77 -16.52 15.09
N ILE A 226 -0.52 -17.83 15.06
CA ILE A 226 -1.20 -18.77 14.17
C ILE A 226 -1.99 -19.74 15.04
N GLU A 227 -3.30 -19.73 14.88
CA GLU A 227 -4.22 -20.59 15.59
C GLU A 227 -4.54 -21.83 14.76
N GLN A 228 -4.69 -22.97 15.42
CA GLN A 228 -5.18 -24.17 14.74
C GLN A 228 -6.60 -23.94 14.23
N SER A 229 -6.85 -24.39 13.02
CA SER A 229 -8.20 -24.35 12.47
C SER A 229 -9.05 -25.42 13.15
N PRO A 230 -10.28 -25.09 13.60
CA PRO A 230 -11.18 -26.08 14.16
C PRO A 230 -11.54 -27.13 13.11
N THR A 231 -11.77 -28.36 13.58
CA THR A 231 -12.21 -29.46 12.73
C THR A 231 -13.70 -29.28 12.47
N VAL A 232 -14.05 -28.47 11.46
CA VAL A 232 -15.43 -28.29 10.99
C VAL A 232 -15.61 -28.87 9.60
N ARG A 233 -16.86 -29.22 9.25
CA ARG A 233 -17.14 -29.91 7.97
C ARG A 233 -17.01 -28.99 6.75
N GLU A 234 -17.26 -27.71 6.91
CA GLU A 234 -17.28 -26.74 5.80
C GLU A 234 -16.45 -25.52 6.13
N HIS A 235 -15.51 -25.22 5.24
CA HIS A 235 -14.65 -24.05 5.30
C HIS A 235 -14.79 -23.25 4.01
N TYR A 236 -15.08 -21.96 4.15
CA TYR A 236 -15.10 -21.02 3.03
C TYR A 236 -13.94 -20.04 3.17
N ARG A 237 -13.02 -20.08 2.24
CA ARG A 237 -11.86 -19.18 2.23
C ARG A 237 -12.17 -17.98 1.32
N LEU A 238 -12.29 -16.81 1.93
CA LEU A 238 -12.46 -15.54 1.22
C LEU A 238 -11.12 -14.87 1.05
N ARG A 239 -10.75 -14.59 -0.20
CA ARG A 239 -9.62 -13.75 -0.55
C ARG A 239 -10.15 -12.38 -0.98
N PHE A 240 -9.68 -11.32 -0.36
CA PHE A 240 -10.10 -9.96 -0.66
C PHE A 240 -8.92 -8.99 -0.75
N LEU A 241 -9.12 -7.93 -1.51
CA LEU A 241 -8.15 -6.83 -1.62
C LEU A 241 -8.38 -5.88 -0.44
N ASN A 242 -7.36 -5.68 0.39
CA ASN A 242 -7.43 -4.74 1.51
C ASN A 242 -7.28 -3.27 1.04
N SER A 243 -7.43 -2.32 1.95
CA SER A 243 -7.33 -0.90 1.62
C SER A 243 -5.93 -0.48 1.12
N TYR A 244 -4.88 -1.22 1.43
CA TYR A 244 -3.50 -0.94 1.00
C TYR A 244 -3.12 -1.61 -0.33
N GLY A 245 -4.09 -2.21 -1.03
CA GLY A 245 -3.86 -2.81 -2.34
C GLY A 245 -3.25 -4.20 -2.30
N THR A 246 -3.15 -4.85 -1.14
CA THR A 246 -2.65 -6.22 -1.00
C THR A 246 -3.78 -7.19 -0.70
N TYR A 247 -3.56 -8.48 -0.99
CA TYR A 247 -4.55 -9.50 -0.72
C TYR A 247 -4.43 -10.03 0.70
N GLU A 248 -5.58 -10.21 1.33
CA GLU A 248 -5.74 -10.87 2.62
C GLU A 248 -6.72 -12.02 2.50
N VAL A 249 -6.67 -12.96 3.44
CA VAL A 249 -7.53 -14.13 3.47
C VAL A 249 -8.26 -14.19 4.80
N PHE A 250 -9.53 -14.56 4.74
CA PHE A 250 -10.37 -14.81 5.88
C PHE A 250 -11.13 -16.13 5.70
N SER A 251 -11.20 -16.95 6.72
CA SER A 251 -11.96 -18.21 6.71
C SER A 251 -13.27 -18.05 7.44
N LEU A 252 -14.36 -18.39 6.77
CA LEU A 252 -15.68 -18.56 7.37
C LEU A 252 -15.87 -20.04 7.67
N GLU A 253 -16.39 -20.32 8.85
CA GLU A 253 -16.72 -21.65 9.32
C GLU A 253 -18.21 -21.70 9.63
N GLY A 254 -18.88 -22.77 9.25
CA GLY A 254 -20.29 -22.97 9.53
C GLY A 254 -21.03 -23.70 8.42
N GLU A 255 -22.31 -23.93 8.62
CA GLU A 255 -23.20 -24.46 7.59
C GLU A 255 -23.57 -23.34 6.62
N ALA A 256 -23.27 -23.53 5.32
CA ALA A 256 -23.74 -22.62 4.29
C ALA A 256 -25.19 -22.96 3.92
N GLY A 257 -26.09 -22.07 4.25
CA GLY A 257 -27.44 -22.07 3.67
C GLY A 257 -27.42 -21.32 2.34
N VAL A 258 -27.64 -22.02 1.23
CA VAL A 258 -27.95 -21.34 -0.03
C VAL A 258 -29.41 -20.92 0.05
N THR A 259 -29.66 -19.64 0.30
CA THR A 259 -30.99 -19.08 0.12
C THR A 259 -31.12 -18.69 -1.36
N PRO A 260 -31.89 -19.41 -2.17
CA PRO A 260 -32.19 -18.97 -3.53
C PRO A 260 -33.16 -17.80 -3.44
N GLY A 261 -32.69 -16.63 -3.67
CA GLY A 261 -33.46 -15.38 -3.63
C GLY A 261 -32.47 -14.22 -3.59
N MET A 262 -31.81 -13.97 -4.68
CA MET A 262 -31.31 -12.63 -4.95
C MET A 262 -32.56 -11.86 -5.41
N ASP A 263 -33.15 -11.08 -4.51
CA ASP A 263 -33.82 -9.88 -4.98
C ASP A 263 -32.73 -9.04 -5.65
N GLU A 264 -32.89 -8.79 -6.94
CA GLU A 264 -32.13 -7.75 -7.63
C GLU A 264 -32.51 -6.46 -6.91
N ASP A 265 -31.64 -6.00 -6.00
CA ASP A 265 -31.73 -4.66 -5.46
C ASP A 265 -31.52 -3.70 -6.64
N GLU A 266 -32.63 -3.25 -7.23
CA GLU A 266 -32.64 -2.21 -8.27
C GLU A 266 -32.08 -0.87 -7.74
N ASP A 267 -31.79 -0.79 -6.45
CA ASP A 267 -31.31 0.40 -5.74
C ASP A 267 -29.81 0.33 -5.34
N ALA A 268 -28.95 -0.26 -6.15
CA ALA A 268 -27.51 -0.08 -5.96
C ALA A 268 -27.13 1.38 -6.23
N VAL A 269 -27.23 2.21 -5.20
CA VAL A 269 -26.87 3.62 -5.27
C VAL A 269 -25.34 3.74 -5.38
N PHE A 270 -24.84 4.02 -6.58
CA PHE A 270 -23.46 4.40 -6.82
C PHE A 270 -23.24 5.81 -6.28
N ARG A 271 -22.60 5.93 -5.14
CA ARG A 271 -22.19 7.23 -4.60
C ARG A 271 -20.97 7.73 -5.36
N ARG A 272 -21.08 8.86 -6.02
CA ARG A 272 -19.95 9.57 -6.60
C ARG A 272 -19.40 10.58 -5.60
N TYR A 273 -18.07 10.70 -5.59
CA TYR A 273 -17.40 11.70 -4.77
C TYR A 273 -17.41 13.06 -5.50
N ASP A 274 -17.86 14.10 -4.81
CA ASP A 274 -17.79 15.48 -5.28
C ASP A 274 -16.57 16.17 -4.65
N GLU A 275 -15.60 16.54 -5.49
CA GLU A 275 -14.38 17.21 -5.06
C GLU A 275 -14.63 18.67 -4.58
N ILE A 276 -15.70 19.29 -5.03
CA ILE A 276 -16.03 20.68 -4.68
C ILE A 276 -16.66 20.73 -3.28
N THR A 277 -17.60 19.86 -3.00
CA THR A 277 -18.28 19.79 -1.71
C THR A 277 -17.55 18.94 -0.69
N ASP A 278 -16.55 18.16 -1.13
CA ASP A 278 -15.81 17.20 -0.32
C ASP A 278 -16.74 16.14 0.32
N ASP A 279 -17.79 15.74 -0.39
CA ASP A 279 -18.82 14.79 0.06
C ASP A 279 -19.22 13.81 -1.05
N TYR A 280 -19.94 12.72 -0.65
CA TYR A 280 -20.50 11.76 -1.58
C TYR A 280 -21.97 12.10 -1.86
N TYR A 281 -22.37 12.06 -3.12
CA TYR A 281 -23.74 12.21 -3.55
C TYR A 281 -24.25 10.94 -4.28
N SER A 282 -25.54 10.69 -4.18
CA SER A 282 -26.27 9.56 -4.80
C SER A 282 -26.87 9.95 -6.14
#